data_8af4f0236d091d830af19801487feaba
#
_entry.id   8af4f0236d091d830af19801487feaba
#
_cell.length_a   1.000
_cell.length_b   1.000
_cell.length_c   1.000
_cell.angle_alpha   90.00
_cell.angle_beta   90.00
_cell.angle_gamma   90.00
#
_symmetry.space_group_name_H-M   'P 1'
#
loop_
_entity.id
_entity.type
_entity.pdbx_description
1 polymer ?
#
loop_
_entity_poly.entity_id
_entity_poly.type
_entity_poly.pdbx_seq_one_letter_code
_entity_poly.pdbx_strand_id
1 'polypeptide(L)'
;MDYFDGFDGAKLALHRIGSGRPLALLHGLFSNAEMNWIKWGHAALLADAGYEVLLPDLRAHGLSAAPHDAAAYPADVLARDLTGLIAQLGLTDYDLGGFSLGARTAVRGVIGGLRPQRLVLGGMGLEGLTGGTGRRNFFIDAIDRFDAVKHGDPAYFAVQFMKSMGVDRVAARLLLGAMADTPPEKLAAIAMPTLVVCGDQDRDNGAPDSLVAALPKAQLAVIPGTHMSCVGKPDLGLAIRDFLGLTA
;
A
#
# COMPACT_ATOMS: atom_id res chain seq x y z
N MET A 1 -12.63 13.16 8.48
CA MET A 1 -12.19 12.77 7.12
C MET A 1 -11.97 14.04 6.32
N ASP A 2 -10.82 14.17 5.71
CA ASP A 2 -10.38 15.33 4.93
C ASP A 2 -10.13 14.94 3.48
N TYR A 3 -9.75 15.91 2.66
CA TYR A 3 -9.29 15.67 1.28
C TYR A 3 -8.00 16.45 1.03
N PHE A 4 -7.14 15.89 0.21
CA PHE A 4 -5.97 16.57 -0.32
C PHE A 4 -5.98 16.55 -1.84
N ASP A 5 -5.16 17.41 -2.45
CA ASP A 5 -5.04 17.47 -3.90
C ASP A 5 -3.96 16.48 -4.38
N GLY A 6 -4.34 15.58 -5.27
CA GLY A 6 -3.40 14.78 -6.04
C GLY A 6 -2.52 15.68 -6.93
N PHE A 7 -1.52 15.09 -7.59
CA PHE A 7 -0.54 15.83 -8.41
C PHE A 7 -1.18 16.68 -9.53
N ASP A 8 -2.40 16.35 -9.91
CA ASP A 8 -3.20 17.01 -10.97
C ASP A 8 -4.44 17.75 -10.43
N GLY A 9 -4.54 17.90 -9.11
CA GLY A 9 -5.68 18.53 -8.44
C GLY A 9 -6.87 17.61 -8.20
N ALA A 10 -6.79 16.32 -8.52
CA ALA A 10 -7.82 15.34 -8.19
C ALA A 10 -8.00 15.23 -6.67
N LYS A 11 -9.24 15.23 -6.17
CA LYS A 11 -9.52 15.14 -4.73
C LYS A 11 -9.36 13.72 -4.23
N LEU A 12 -8.44 13.52 -3.31
CA LEU A 12 -8.12 12.24 -2.69
C LEU A 12 -8.46 12.28 -1.21
N ALA A 13 -9.18 11.26 -0.74
CA ALA A 13 -9.64 11.19 0.64
C ALA A 13 -8.49 10.87 1.61
N LEU A 14 -8.53 11.48 2.80
CA LEU A 14 -7.57 11.28 3.88
C LEU A 14 -8.31 11.06 5.19
N HIS A 15 -8.13 9.90 5.80
CA HIS A 15 -8.55 9.64 7.17
C HIS A 15 -7.39 9.97 8.12
N ARG A 16 -7.71 10.58 9.27
CA ARG A 16 -6.72 10.93 10.31
C ARG A 16 -7.20 10.38 11.63
N ILE A 17 -6.35 9.64 12.33
CA ILE A 17 -6.67 8.98 13.60
C ILE A 17 -5.53 9.23 14.58
N GLY A 18 -5.87 9.68 15.79
CA GLY A 18 -4.90 10.00 16.81
C GLY A 18 -4.23 11.36 16.64
N SER A 19 -3.16 11.56 17.36
CA SER A 19 -2.33 12.77 17.34
C SER A 19 -0.89 12.41 17.73
N GLY A 20 0.08 13.24 17.38
CA GLY A 20 1.49 13.04 17.69
C GLY A 20 2.35 12.88 16.45
N ARG A 21 3.27 11.91 16.44
CA ARG A 21 4.20 11.72 15.32
C ARG A 21 3.45 11.24 14.05
N PRO A 22 3.61 11.90 12.90
CA PRO A 22 2.93 11.48 11.68
C PRO A 22 3.40 10.10 11.18
N LEU A 23 2.45 9.23 10.87
CA LEU A 23 2.65 7.94 10.23
C LEU A 23 1.68 7.80 9.06
N ALA A 24 2.18 7.86 7.84
CA ALA A 24 1.37 7.61 6.65
C ALA A 24 1.33 6.11 6.33
N LEU A 25 0.14 5.51 6.26
CA LEU A 25 -0.06 4.10 5.93
C LEU A 25 -0.97 3.93 4.71
N LEU A 26 -0.45 3.30 3.67
CA LEU A 26 -1.11 3.10 2.39
C LEU A 26 -1.71 1.71 2.30
N HIS A 27 -2.93 1.60 1.77
CA HIS A 27 -3.66 0.34 1.65
C HIS A 27 -3.27 -0.47 0.40
N GLY A 28 -3.74 -1.74 0.33
CA GLY A 28 -3.53 -2.64 -0.79
C GLY A 28 -4.46 -2.39 -2.00
N LEU A 29 -4.18 -3.09 -3.10
CA LEU A 29 -4.96 -3.02 -4.34
C LEU A 29 -6.42 -3.43 -4.10
N PHE A 30 -7.36 -2.69 -4.69
CA PHE A 30 -8.81 -2.85 -4.57
C PHE A 30 -9.37 -2.69 -3.15
N SER A 31 -8.53 -2.32 -2.16
CA SER A 31 -8.90 -2.03 -0.79
C SER A 31 -9.13 -0.52 -0.59
N ASN A 32 -9.18 -0.07 0.65
CA ASN A 32 -9.21 1.33 1.07
C ASN A 32 -8.67 1.45 2.50
N ALA A 33 -8.57 2.65 3.02
CA ALA A 33 -8.09 2.94 4.37
C ALA A 33 -8.92 2.22 5.44
N GLU A 34 -10.24 2.24 5.29
CA GLU A 34 -11.18 1.59 6.21
C GLU A 34 -10.91 0.07 6.29
N MET A 35 -10.89 -0.61 5.15
CA MET A 35 -10.75 -2.06 5.09
C MET A 35 -9.35 -2.53 5.51
N ASN A 36 -8.29 -1.76 5.22
CA ASN A 36 -6.92 -2.22 5.49
C ASN A 36 -6.45 -1.87 6.91
N TRP A 37 -6.85 -0.70 7.44
CA TRP A 37 -6.23 -0.15 8.64
C TRP A 37 -7.19 0.16 9.78
N ILE A 38 -8.42 0.62 9.47
CA ILE A 38 -9.36 1.12 10.49
C ILE A 38 -10.19 -0.02 11.06
N LYS A 39 -10.85 -0.78 10.21
CA LYS A 39 -11.79 -1.86 10.57
C LYS A 39 -11.21 -2.87 11.55
N TRP A 40 -9.94 -3.18 11.43
CA TRP A 40 -9.27 -4.20 12.23
C TRP A 40 -8.52 -3.65 13.45
N GLY A 41 -8.65 -2.34 13.69
CA GLY A 41 -8.10 -1.66 14.86
C GLY A 41 -6.61 -1.32 14.78
N HIS A 42 -5.94 -1.54 13.62
CA HIS A 42 -4.51 -1.21 13.47
C HIS A 42 -4.25 0.28 13.67
N ALA A 43 -5.09 1.13 13.05
CA ALA A 43 -4.95 2.57 13.17
C ALA A 43 -5.17 3.05 14.61
N ALA A 44 -6.17 2.50 15.31
CA ALA A 44 -6.41 2.84 16.72
C ALA A 44 -5.25 2.42 17.61
N LEU A 45 -4.72 1.20 17.44
CA LEU A 45 -3.56 0.69 18.17
C LEU A 45 -2.33 1.62 18.01
N LEU A 46 -2.06 2.11 16.80
CA LEU A 46 -0.95 3.00 16.53
C LEU A 46 -1.21 4.42 17.05
N ALA A 47 -2.45 4.88 16.98
CA ALA A 47 -2.86 6.16 17.57
C ALA A 47 -2.70 6.17 19.11
N ASP A 48 -3.14 5.10 19.77
CA ASP A 48 -2.97 4.92 21.23
C ASP A 48 -1.48 4.89 21.62
N ALA A 49 -0.62 4.47 20.70
CA ALA A 49 0.83 4.48 20.86
C ALA A 49 1.50 5.84 20.53
N GLY A 50 0.74 6.91 20.29
CA GLY A 50 1.24 8.29 20.13
C GLY A 50 1.50 8.71 18.68
N TYR A 51 0.88 8.04 17.70
CA TYR A 51 0.93 8.45 16.30
C TYR A 51 -0.30 9.24 15.85
N GLU A 52 -0.08 10.20 14.98
CA GLU A 52 -1.10 10.66 14.05
C GLU A 52 -1.05 9.77 12.81
N VAL A 53 -2.00 8.85 12.70
CA VAL A 53 -2.06 7.88 11.60
C VAL A 53 -2.81 8.52 10.43
N LEU A 54 -2.09 8.72 9.32
CA LEU A 54 -2.55 9.34 8.08
C LEU A 54 -2.85 8.23 7.08
N LEU A 55 -4.11 8.06 6.70
CA LEU A 55 -4.59 6.94 5.92
C LEU A 55 -5.29 7.47 4.66
N PRO A 56 -4.55 7.75 3.58
CA PRO A 56 -5.17 8.14 2.32
C PRO A 56 -5.85 6.94 1.64
N ASP A 57 -7.03 7.17 1.06
CA ASP A 57 -7.50 6.31 -0.01
C ASP A 57 -6.70 6.63 -1.27
N LEU A 58 -6.06 5.64 -1.85
CA LEU A 58 -5.28 5.81 -3.06
C LEU A 58 -6.19 6.16 -4.24
N ARG A 59 -5.68 6.90 -5.23
CA ARG A 59 -6.41 7.18 -6.48
C ARG A 59 -7.05 5.91 -7.04
N ALA A 60 -8.26 6.00 -7.56
CA ALA A 60 -9.09 4.89 -8.04
C ALA A 60 -9.58 3.92 -6.95
N HIS A 61 -9.47 4.29 -5.67
CA HIS A 61 -9.92 3.46 -4.55
C HIS A 61 -10.75 4.27 -3.54
N GLY A 62 -11.61 3.57 -2.81
CA GLY A 62 -12.38 4.11 -1.69
C GLY A 62 -13.17 5.37 -2.05
N LEU A 63 -12.93 6.45 -1.32
CA LEU A 63 -13.59 7.74 -1.50
C LEU A 63 -12.76 8.73 -2.34
N SER A 64 -11.61 8.30 -2.85
CA SER A 64 -10.75 9.11 -3.71
C SER A 64 -11.24 9.15 -5.15
N ALA A 65 -10.86 10.22 -5.86
CA ALA A 65 -11.17 10.36 -7.27
C ALA A 65 -10.72 9.16 -8.10
N ALA A 66 -11.58 8.74 -9.01
CA ALA A 66 -11.37 7.63 -9.94
C ALA A 66 -11.62 8.10 -11.40
N PRO A 67 -10.78 9.01 -11.95
CA PRO A 67 -10.99 9.54 -13.30
C PRO A 67 -10.86 8.44 -14.35
N HIS A 68 -11.65 8.57 -15.44
CA HIS A 68 -11.64 7.64 -16.57
C HIS A 68 -10.74 8.12 -17.73
N ASP A 69 -10.00 9.20 -17.52
CA ASP A 69 -9.02 9.69 -18.50
C ASP A 69 -7.65 9.04 -18.23
N ALA A 70 -7.06 8.44 -19.25
CA ALA A 70 -5.72 7.85 -19.19
C ALA A 70 -4.62 8.88 -18.81
N ALA A 71 -4.81 10.16 -19.14
CA ALA A 71 -3.89 11.23 -18.76
C ALA A 71 -3.79 11.43 -17.23
N ALA A 72 -4.82 11.03 -16.48
CA ALA A 72 -4.82 11.05 -15.01
C ALA A 72 -3.99 9.91 -14.36
N TYR A 73 -3.43 9.01 -15.18
CA TYR A 73 -2.63 7.86 -14.71
C TYR A 73 -1.23 7.82 -15.36
N PRO A 74 -0.42 8.87 -15.21
CA PRO A 74 0.96 8.82 -15.67
C PRO A 74 1.77 7.79 -14.86
N ALA A 75 2.96 7.44 -15.34
CA ALA A 75 3.87 6.58 -14.59
C ALA A 75 4.08 7.12 -13.15
N ASP A 76 4.11 6.20 -12.17
CA ASP A 76 4.25 6.51 -10.75
C ASP A 76 3.16 7.43 -10.16
N VAL A 77 1.96 7.42 -10.73
CA VAL A 77 0.86 8.28 -10.31
C VAL A 77 0.62 8.26 -8.79
N LEU A 78 0.59 7.07 -8.17
CA LEU A 78 0.37 6.94 -6.73
C LEU A 78 1.52 7.52 -5.90
N ALA A 79 2.77 7.38 -6.36
CA ALA A 79 3.92 7.98 -5.70
C ALA A 79 3.93 9.51 -5.85
N ARG A 80 3.43 10.04 -6.98
CA ARG A 80 3.24 11.48 -7.17
C ARG A 80 2.17 12.03 -6.22
N ASP A 81 1.03 11.35 -6.11
CA ASP A 81 -0.04 11.72 -5.17
C ASP A 81 0.46 11.68 -3.70
N LEU A 82 1.21 10.63 -3.33
CA LEU A 82 1.83 10.53 -2.02
C LEU A 82 2.81 11.68 -1.76
N THR A 83 3.65 12.03 -2.74
CA THR A 83 4.57 13.15 -2.61
C THR A 83 3.81 14.46 -2.40
N GLY A 84 2.70 14.65 -3.13
CA GLY A 84 1.78 15.78 -2.95
C GLY A 84 1.19 15.85 -1.53
N LEU A 85 0.73 14.72 -0.99
CA LEU A 85 0.22 14.62 0.36
C LEU A 85 1.25 15.05 1.40
N ILE A 86 2.47 14.47 1.34
CA ILE A 86 3.56 14.78 2.26
C ILE A 86 3.92 16.27 2.21
N ALA A 87 3.98 16.85 1.01
CA ALA A 87 4.28 18.28 0.82
C ALA A 87 3.16 19.19 1.34
N GLN A 88 1.89 18.88 1.05
CA GLN A 88 0.73 19.67 1.49
C GLN A 88 0.59 19.67 3.02
N LEU A 89 0.95 18.57 3.68
CA LEU A 89 0.95 18.48 5.14
C LEU A 89 2.23 19.03 5.78
N GLY A 90 3.23 19.46 4.99
CA GLY A 90 4.50 19.99 5.48
C GLY A 90 5.32 18.97 6.29
N LEU A 91 5.19 17.66 6.00
CA LEU A 91 5.83 16.62 6.80
C LEU A 91 7.33 16.53 6.48
N THR A 92 8.16 16.79 7.48
CA THR A 92 9.64 16.65 7.40
C THR A 92 10.16 15.56 8.30
N ASP A 93 9.48 15.27 9.40
CA ASP A 93 9.77 14.20 10.35
C ASP A 93 8.55 13.29 10.48
N TYR A 94 8.55 12.18 9.75
CA TYR A 94 7.42 11.24 9.64
C TYR A 94 7.90 9.83 9.38
N ASP A 95 7.02 8.88 9.63
CA ASP A 95 7.18 7.49 9.23
C ASP A 95 6.22 7.15 8.08
N LEU A 96 6.59 6.18 7.26
CA LEU A 96 5.83 5.78 6.07
C LEU A 96 5.69 4.28 6.02
N GLY A 97 4.55 3.81 5.56
CA GLY A 97 4.37 2.39 5.29
C GLY A 97 3.20 2.12 4.36
N GLY A 98 3.01 0.84 4.09
CA GLY A 98 1.87 0.39 3.32
C GLY A 98 1.81 -1.13 3.22
N PHE A 99 0.68 -1.61 2.73
CA PHE A 99 0.44 -3.02 2.48
C PHE A 99 0.31 -3.27 0.97
N SER A 100 1.00 -4.27 0.43
CA SER A 100 0.91 -4.70 -0.97
C SER A 100 1.13 -3.53 -1.96
N LEU A 101 0.10 -3.07 -2.68
CA LEU A 101 0.17 -1.87 -3.53
C LEU A 101 0.67 -0.64 -2.76
N GLY A 102 0.24 -0.48 -1.51
CA GLY A 102 0.70 0.61 -0.65
C GLY A 102 2.19 0.52 -0.33
N ALA A 103 2.71 -0.68 -0.06
CA ALA A 103 4.14 -0.91 0.13
C ALA A 103 4.95 -0.56 -1.14
N ARG A 104 4.47 -1.01 -2.30
CA ARG A 104 5.05 -0.65 -3.60
C ARG A 104 5.05 0.86 -3.82
N THR A 105 3.95 1.54 -3.51
CA THR A 105 3.81 2.99 -3.62
C THR A 105 4.80 3.72 -2.70
N ALA A 106 4.95 3.27 -1.45
CA ALA A 106 5.91 3.82 -0.50
C ALA A 106 7.36 3.69 -1.01
N VAL A 107 7.73 2.51 -1.53
CA VAL A 107 9.05 2.29 -2.17
C VAL A 107 9.27 3.25 -3.33
N ARG A 108 8.30 3.39 -4.24
CA ARG A 108 8.39 4.33 -5.37
C ARG A 108 8.50 5.78 -4.92
N GLY A 109 7.78 6.16 -3.85
CA GLY A 109 7.88 7.48 -3.22
C GLY A 109 9.29 7.76 -2.67
N VAL A 110 9.89 6.79 -1.96
CA VAL A 110 11.26 6.91 -1.44
C VAL A 110 12.28 7.04 -2.58
N ILE A 111 12.16 6.23 -3.61
CA ILE A 111 12.99 6.33 -4.82
C ILE A 111 12.81 7.69 -5.50
N GLY A 112 11.59 8.23 -5.49
CA GLY A 112 11.25 9.56 -6.00
C GLY A 112 11.70 10.74 -5.14
N GLY A 113 12.29 10.49 -3.96
CA GLY A 113 12.88 11.56 -3.13
C GLY A 113 12.25 11.71 -1.74
N LEU A 114 11.20 10.99 -1.38
CA LEU A 114 10.68 11.00 0.00
C LEU A 114 11.72 10.45 0.98
N ARG A 115 11.75 11.01 2.19
CA ARG A 115 12.74 10.65 3.23
C ARG A 115 12.05 10.42 4.57
N PRO A 116 11.24 9.33 4.70
CA PRO A 116 10.72 8.96 6.00
C PRO A 116 11.85 8.51 6.94
N GLN A 117 11.62 8.60 8.25
CA GLN A 117 12.59 8.12 9.25
C GLN A 117 12.60 6.60 9.32
N ARG A 118 11.43 5.97 9.15
CA ARG A 118 11.25 4.51 9.14
C ARG A 118 10.28 4.13 8.03
N LEU A 119 10.44 2.92 7.50
CA LEU A 119 9.59 2.40 6.43
C LEU A 119 8.99 1.05 6.82
N VAL A 120 7.70 0.85 6.53
CA VAL A 120 7.01 -0.42 6.73
C VAL A 120 6.51 -0.96 5.39
N LEU A 121 6.90 -2.18 5.03
CA LEU A 121 6.54 -2.87 3.81
C LEU A 121 5.76 -4.14 4.14
N GLY A 122 4.43 -4.03 4.23
CA GLY A 122 3.54 -5.13 4.52
C GLY A 122 3.14 -5.92 3.28
N GLY A 123 3.10 -7.27 3.36
CA GLY A 123 2.67 -8.14 2.28
C GLY A 123 3.50 -7.96 1.01
N MET A 124 4.83 -7.81 1.14
CA MET A 124 5.71 -7.51 0.02
C MET A 124 6.98 -8.35 0.07
N GLY A 125 7.29 -9.01 -1.06
CA GLY A 125 8.57 -9.63 -1.35
C GLY A 125 9.27 -8.92 -2.49
N LEU A 126 10.49 -9.35 -2.82
CA LEU A 126 11.31 -8.74 -3.87
C LEU A 126 10.62 -8.78 -5.23
N GLU A 127 10.02 -9.90 -5.59
CA GLU A 127 9.34 -10.10 -6.88
C GLU A 127 8.16 -9.14 -7.06
N GLY A 128 7.43 -8.82 -5.98
CA GLY A 128 6.34 -7.85 -6.01
C GLY A 128 6.80 -6.43 -6.36
N LEU A 129 8.06 -6.09 -6.15
CA LEU A 129 8.64 -4.80 -6.52
C LEU A 129 9.27 -4.84 -7.91
N THR A 130 10.02 -5.90 -8.24
CA THR A 130 10.93 -5.94 -9.40
C THR A 130 10.40 -6.74 -10.59
N GLY A 131 9.36 -7.56 -10.42
CA GLY A 131 8.84 -8.46 -11.44
C GLY A 131 7.31 -8.57 -11.46
N GLY A 132 6.59 -7.55 -11.08
CA GLY A 132 5.14 -7.55 -10.91
C GLY A 132 4.28 -7.70 -12.19
N THR A 133 4.88 -7.81 -13.38
CA THR A 133 4.15 -7.85 -14.67
C THR A 133 3.13 -9.00 -14.74
N GLY A 134 3.49 -10.21 -14.29
CA GLY A 134 2.58 -11.35 -14.31
C GLY A 134 1.33 -11.13 -13.45
N ARG A 135 1.52 -10.63 -12.22
CA ARG A 135 0.43 -10.33 -11.30
C ARG A 135 -0.45 -9.17 -11.81
N ARG A 136 0.18 -8.14 -12.37
CA ARG A 136 -0.54 -7.02 -13.00
C ARG A 136 -1.45 -7.52 -14.13
N ASN A 137 -0.91 -8.34 -15.03
CA ASN A 137 -1.67 -8.90 -16.15
C ASN A 137 -2.81 -9.79 -15.68
N PHE A 138 -2.63 -10.56 -14.60
CA PHE A 138 -3.69 -11.34 -13.98
C PHE A 138 -4.86 -10.45 -13.52
N PHE A 139 -4.60 -9.32 -12.87
CA PHE A 139 -5.66 -8.41 -12.44
C PHE A 139 -6.32 -7.66 -13.61
N ILE A 140 -5.56 -7.29 -14.64
CA ILE A 140 -6.12 -6.70 -15.86
C ILE A 140 -7.07 -7.69 -16.54
N ASP A 141 -6.66 -8.97 -16.69
CA ASP A 141 -7.51 -10.02 -17.25
C ASP A 141 -8.75 -10.25 -16.39
N ALA A 142 -8.63 -10.26 -15.07
CA ALA A 142 -9.77 -10.37 -14.16
C ALA A 142 -10.77 -9.22 -14.31
N ILE A 143 -10.29 -7.98 -14.55
CA ILE A 143 -11.14 -6.82 -14.83
C ILE A 143 -11.81 -6.97 -16.21
N ASP A 144 -11.03 -7.33 -17.23
CA ASP A 144 -11.54 -7.45 -18.61
C ASP A 144 -12.59 -8.54 -18.75
N ARG A 145 -12.47 -9.65 -17.99
CA ARG A 145 -13.42 -10.78 -17.93
C ARG A 145 -14.41 -10.73 -16.76
N PHE A 146 -14.52 -9.58 -16.05
CA PHE A 146 -15.19 -9.44 -14.75
C PHE A 146 -16.56 -10.12 -14.65
N ASP A 147 -17.42 -9.94 -15.65
CA ASP A 147 -18.78 -10.48 -15.67
C ASP A 147 -18.83 -11.95 -16.13
N ALA A 148 -17.76 -12.45 -16.76
CA ALA A 148 -17.62 -13.82 -17.22
C ALA A 148 -16.99 -14.76 -16.18
N VAL A 149 -16.28 -14.21 -15.16
CA VAL A 149 -15.61 -14.99 -14.12
C VAL A 149 -16.62 -15.69 -13.22
N LYS A 150 -16.51 -17.02 -13.09
CA LYS A 150 -17.40 -17.87 -12.28
C LYS A 150 -16.60 -18.62 -11.21
N HIS A 151 -17.31 -19.21 -10.26
CA HIS A 151 -16.70 -20.10 -9.25
C HIS A 151 -15.85 -21.18 -9.93
N GLY A 152 -14.62 -21.38 -9.43
CA GLY A 152 -13.61 -22.27 -10.02
C GLY A 152 -12.63 -21.57 -10.97
N ASP A 153 -12.90 -20.33 -11.43
CA ASP A 153 -11.93 -19.53 -12.16
C ASP A 153 -10.84 -19.00 -11.17
N PRO A 154 -9.55 -19.03 -11.54
CA PRO A 154 -8.48 -18.47 -10.70
C PRO A 154 -8.72 -17.01 -10.27
N ALA A 155 -9.40 -16.20 -11.09
CA ALA A 155 -9.71 -14.81 -10.79
C ALA A 155 -10.98 -14.64 -9.90
N TYR A 156 -11.68 -15.73 -9.54
CA TYR A 156 -12.95 -15.65 -8.83
C TYR A 156 -12.89 -14.81 -7.55
N PHE A 157 -11.95 -15.10 -6.66
CA PHE A 157 -11.82 -14.36 -5.40
C PHE A 157 -11.42 -12.89 -5.60
N ALA A 158 -10.58 -12.61 -6.58
CA ALA A 158 -10.22 -11.22 -6.92
C ALA A 158 -11.45 -10.44 -7.42
N VAL A 159 -12.28 -11.06 -8.28
CA VAL A 159 -13.52 -10.44 -8.76
C VAL A 159 -14.54 -10.28 -7.64
N GLN A 160 -14.70 -11.25 -6.72
CA GLN A 160 -15.59 -11.09 -5.56
C GLN A 160 -15.12 -9.97 -4.65
N PHE A 161 -13.82 -9.83 -4.43
CA PHE A 161 -13.27 -8.72 -3.65
C PHE A 161 -13.53 -7.37 -4.32
N MET A 162 -13.26 -7.26 -5.63
CA MET A 162 -13.58 -6.04 -6.40
C MET A 162 -15.08 -5.68 -6.30
N LYS A 163 -15.99 -6.67 -6.37
CA LYS A 163 -17.44 -6.47 -6.20
C LYS A 163 -17.78 -5.95 -4.81
N SER A 164 -17.21 -6.56 -3.76
CA SER A 164 -17.49 -6.18 -2.38
C SER A 164 -16.98 -4.77 -2.04
N MET A 165 -15.93 -4.32 -2.71
CA MET A 165 -15.32 -3.01 -2.53
C MET A 165 -15.88 -1.94 -3.47
N GLY A 166 -16.78 -2.29 -4.38
CA GLY A 166 -17.35 -1.34 -5.34
C GLY A 166 -16.31 -0.73 -6.28
N VAL A 167 -15.30 -1.51 -6.69
CA VAL A 167 -14.16 -1.01 -7.47
C VAL A 167 -14.61 -0.44 -8.81
N ASP A 168 -14.19 0.79 -9.11
CA ASP A 168 -14.30 1.37 -10.45
C ASP A 168 -13.32 0.66 -11.41
N ARG A 169 -13.88 -0.22 -12.26
CA ARG A 169 -13.09 -1.09 -13.14
C ARG A 169 -12.31 -0.33 -14.20
N VAL A 170 -12.84 0.79 -14.69
CA VAL A 170 -12.17 1.62 -15.70
C VAL A 170 -10.93 2.27 -15.08
N ALA A 171 -11.11 2.95 -13.95
CA ALA A 171 -10.04 3.60 -13.23
C ALA A 171 -8.98 2.60 -12.74
N ALA A 172 -9.41 1.45 -12.19
CA ALA A 172 -8.50 0.39 -11.73
C ALA A 172 -7.65 -0.20 -12.87
N ARG A 173 -8.25 -0.40 -14.05
CA ARG A 173 -7.53 -0.88 -15.23
C ARG A 173 -6.49 0.14 -15.73
N LEU A 174 -6.84 1.42 -15.75
CA LEU A 174 -5.92 2.50 -16.10
C LEU A 174 -4.76 2.58 -15.11
N LEU A 175 -5.04 2.51 -13.82
CA LEU A 175 -4.03 2.49 -12.77
C LEU A 175 -3.05 1.32 -12.92
N LEU A 176 -3.57 0.10 -13.13
CA LEU A 176 -2.73 -1.08 -13.34
C LEU A 176 -1.84 -0.93 -14.58
N GLY A 177 -2.37 -0.34 -15.66
CA GLY A 177 -1.62 -0.05 -16.87
C GLY A 177 -0.46 0.94 -16.68
N ALA A 178 -0.58 1.84 -15.70
CA ALA A 178 0.43 2.85 -15.37
C ALA A 178 1.53 2.35 -14.41
N MET A 179 1.37 1.16 -13.82
CA MET A 179 2.33 0.60 -12.87
C MET A 179 3.60 0.11 -13.59
N ALA A 180 4.76 0.56 -13.12
CA ALA A 180 6.07 0.13 -13.61
C ALA A 180 6.82 -0.67 -12.54
N ASP A 181 7.62 -1.65 -12.93
CA ASP A 181 8.47 -2.40 -12.03
C ASP A 181 9.61 -1.53 -11.49
N THR A 182 10.05 -1.83 -10.27
CA THR A 182 11.17 -1.12 -9.64
C THR A 182 12.48 -1.78 -10.08
N PRO A 183 13.39 -1.06 -10.75
CA PRO A 183 14.71 -1.59 -11.04
C PRO A 183 15.45 -1.98 -9.74
N PRO A 184 16.02 -3.20 -9.63
CA PRO A 184 16.63 -3.69 -8.39
C PRO A 184 17.70 -2.75 -7.82
N GLU A 185 18.50 -2.11 -8.68
CA GLU A 185 19.54 -1.16 -8.29
C GLU A 185 18.98 0.10 -7.60
N LYS A 186 17.72 0.44 -7.81
CA LYS A 186 17.06 1.57 -7.14
C LYS A 186 16.69 1.27 -5.68
N LEU A 187 16.67 0.00 -5.28
CA LEU A 187 16.37 -0.37 -3.88
C LEU A 187 17.43 0.13 -2.90
N ALA A 188 18.64 0.40 -3.34
CA ALA A 188 19.70 1.02 -2.53
C ALA A 188 19.30 2.41 -1.97
N ALA A 189 18.33 3.09 -2.57
CA ALA A 189 17.79 4.36 -2.05
C ALA A 189 17.01 4.19 -0.73
N ILE A 190 16.59 2.95 -0.39
CA ILE A 190 15.86 2.63 0.85
C ILE A 190 16.90 2.42 1.96
N ALA A 191 17.45 3.51 2.46
CA ALA A 191 18.55 3.49 3.45
C ALA A 191 18.09 3.68 4.91
N MET A 192 16.81 3.97 5.14
CA MET A 192 16.19 4.07 6.47
C MET A 192 15.93 2.69 7.06
N PRO A 193 15.80 2.58 8.41
CA PRO A 193 15.29 1.35 9.03
C PRO A 193 13.97 0.92 8.40
N THR A 194 13.89 -0.34 8.00
CA THR A 194 12.74 -0.87 7.25
C THR A 194 12.23 -2.16 7.88
N LEU A 195 10.94 -2.24 8.14
CA LEU A 195 10.24 -3.47 8.48
C LEU A 195 9.63 -4.08 7.23
N VAL A 196 9.94 -5.32 6.94
CA VAL A 196 9.18 -6.18 6.03
C VAL A 196 8.29 -7.07 6.88
N VAL A 197 6.97 -6.99 6.75
CA VAL A 197 6.01 -7.80 7.52
C VAL A 197 5.09 -8.57 6.59
N CYS A 198 5.11 -9.91 6.69
CA CYS A 198 4.35 -10.80 5.80
C CYS A 198 3.68 -11.93 6.58
N GLY A 199 2.55 -12.40 6.05
CA GLY A 199 1.93 -13.63 6.53
C GLY A 199 2.83 -14.85 6.28
N ASP A 200 2.81 -15.83 7.20
CA ASP A 200 3.57 -17.08 7.09
C ASP A 200 3.16 -17.93 5.86
N GLN A 201 1.97 -17.67 5.32
CA GLN A 201 1.43 -18.29 4.11
C GLN A 201 1.31 -17.30 2.94
N ASP A 202 1.82 -16.08 3.08
CA ASP A 202 1.82 -15.09 1.99
C ASP A 202 2.91 -15.40 0.97
N ARG A 203 2.50 -15.69 -0.26
CA ARG A 203 3.40 -15.94 -1.41
C ARG A 203 3.07 -15.04 -2.60
N ASP A 204 2.16 -14.11 -2.40
CA ASP A 204 1.56 -13.33 -3.50
C ASP A 204 2.57 -12.40 -4.19
N ASN A 205 3.52 -11.86 -3.44
CA ASN A 205 4.53 -10.91 -3.93
C ASN A 205 5.97 -11.47 -3.83
N GLY A 206 6.12 -12.80 -3.79
CA GLY A 206 7.40 -13.47 -3.65
C GLY A 206 7.87 -13.60 -2.20
N ALA A 207 9.07 -14.14 -2.00
CA ALA A 207 9.63 -14.38 -0.68
C ALA A 207 10.05 -13.07 0.01
N PRO A 208 9.60 -12.78 1.23
CA PRO A 208 9.98 -11.57 1.96
C PRO A 208 11.48 -11.56 2.35
N ASP A 209 12.08 -12.71 2.60
CA ASP A 209 13.51 -12.83 2.90
C ASP A 209 14.39 -12.25 1.81
N SER A 210 14.02 -12.46 0.53
CA SER A 210 14.74 -11.91 -0.62
C SER A 210 14.69 -10.39 -0.63
N LEU A 211 13.57 -9.79 -0.21
CA LEU A 211 13.45 -8.33 -0.08
C LEU A 211 14.31 -7.82 1.07
N VAL A 212 14.28 -8.48 2.23
CA VAL A 212 15.12 -8.11 3.38
C VAL A 212 16.60 -8.16 3.00
N ALA A 213 17.04 -9.20 2.29
CA ALA A 213 18.43 -9.33 1.83
C ALA A 213 18.83 -8.23 0.82
N ALA A 214 17.89 -7.70 0.05
CA ALA A 214 18.12 -6.65 -0.93
C ALA A 214 18.15 -5.23 -0.35
N LEU A 215 17.70 -5.04 0.90
CA LEU A 215 17.59 -3.72 1.53
C LEU A 215 18.70 -3.51 2.58
N PRO A 216 19.33 -2.32 2.64
CA PRO A 216 20.48 -2.07 3.51
C PRO A 216 20.22 -2.22 5.02
N LYS A 217 18.99 -1.90 5.48
CA LYS A 217 18.63 -1.84 6.91
C LYS A 217 17.23 -2.42 7.14
N ALA A 218 16.97 -3.61 6.63
CA ALA A 218 15.67 -4.26 6.79
C ALA A 218 15.70 -5.37 7.84
N GLN A 219 14.54 -5.56 8.50
CA GLN A 219 14.25 -6.71 9.36
C GLN A 219 12.93 -7.35 8.92
N LEU A 220 12.78 -8.65 9.15
CA LEU A 220 11.58 -9.42 8.84
C LEU A 220 10.74 -9.65 10.09
N ALA A 221 9.44 -9.43 9.98
CA ALA A 221 8.43 -9.97 10.89
C ALA A 221 7.51 -10.92 10.13
N VAL A 222 7.42 -12.15 10.58
CA VAL A 222 6.47 -13.14 10.05
C VAL A 222 5.29 -13.24 10.99
N ILE A 223 4.09 -13.02 10.44
CA ILE A 223 2.83 -13.05 11.19
C ILE A 223 1.90 -14.15 10.65
N PRO A 224 0.92 -14.64 11.41
CA PRO A 224 0.05 -15.70 10.92
C PRO A 224 -0.84 -15.24 9.74
N GLY A 225 -0.95 -16.05 8.69
CA GLY A 225 -1.97 -15.90 7.62
C GLY A 225 -1.43 -15.79 6.21
N THR A 226 -2.38 -15.73 5.26
CA THR A 226 -2.13 -15.46 3.83
C THR A 226 -2.04 -13.96 3.58
N HIS A 227 -1.79 -13.56 2.33
CA HIS A 227 -1.78 -12.15 1.91
C HIS A 227 -3.03 -11.37 2.36
N MET A 228 -4.19 -11.96 2.18
CA MET A 228 -5.46 -11.30 2.54
C MET A 228 -5.80 -11.46 4.02
N SER A 229 -5.58 -12.63 4.60
CA SER A 229 -6.06 -12.92 5.96
C SER A 229 -5.19 -12.31 7.06
N CYS A 230 -3.91 -12.04 6.82
CA CYS A 230 -3.03 -11.40 7.81
C CYS A 230 -3.42 -9.96 8.10
N VAL A 231 -4.07 -9.27 7.15
CA VAL A 231 -4.59 -7.90 7.34
C VAL A 231 -5.67 -7.85 8.42
N GLY A 232 -6.48 -8.91 8.56
CA GLY A 232 -7.55 -8.99 9.57
C GLY A 232 -7.09 -9.42 10.95
N LYS A 233 -5.79 -9.61 11.18
CA LYS A 233 -5.24 -10.09 12.46
C LYS A 233 -4.52 -8.97 13.21
N PRO A 234 -4.62 -8.92 14.54
CA PRO A 234 -3.95 -7.89 15.35
C PRO A 234 -2.43 -7.89 15.18
N ASP A 235 -1.86 -9.04 14.80
CA ASP A 235 -0.41 -9.25 14.65
C ASP A 235 0.22 -8.24 13.69
N LEU A 236 -0.48 -7.80 12.65
CA LEU A 236 0.01 -6.78 11.71
C LEU A 236 0.25 -5.44 12.43
N GLY A 237 -0.75 -4.97 13.15
CA GLY A 237 -0.63 -3.71 13.92
C GLY A 237 0.41 -3.81 15.03
N LEU A 238 0.49 -4.94 15.72
CA LEU A 238 1.48 -5.20 16.77
C LEU A 238 2.90 -5.19 16.21
N ALA A 239 3.16 -5.88 15.11
CA ALA A 239 4.48 -5.90 14.48
C ALA A 239 4.93 -4.50 14.04
N ILE A 240 4.01 -3.69 13.51
CA ILE A 240 4.29 -2.30 13.13
C ILE A 240 4.61 -1.47 14.37
N ARG A 241 3.78 -1.53 15.42
CA ARG A 241 3.99 -0.82 16.68
C ARG A 241 5.36 -1.14 17.29
N ASP A 242 5.69 -2.42 17.39
CA ASP A 242 6.93 -2.89 18.01
C ASP A 242 8.17 -2.42 17.22
N PHE A 243 8.10 -2.46 15.90
CA PHE A 243 9.17 -1.90 15.05
C PHE A 243 9.34 -0.39 15.23
N LEU A 244 8.24 0.33 15.41
CA LEU A 244 8.28 1.77 15.63
C LEU A 244 8.78 2.15 17.03
N GLY A 245 9.13 1.16 17.88
CA GLY A 245 9.74 1.38 19.21
C GLY A 245 8.78 1.92 20.26
N LEU A 246 7.50 1.66 20.08
CA LEU A 246 6.44 2.08 20.99
C LEU A 246 6.10 0.92 21.92
N THR A 247 6.77 0.86 23.06
CA THR A 247 6.34 0.02 24.19
C THR A 247 5.07 0.63 24.79
N ALA A 248 4.09 -0.24 25.06
CA ALA A 248 2.89 0.13 25.80
C ALA A 248 3.21 0.66 27.19
#